data_2612005b4ae6f28519359d5b3da986fd
#
_entry.id   2612005b4ae6f28519359d5b3da986fd
#
_cell.length_a   1.000
_cell.length_b   1.000
_cell.length_c   1.000
_cell.angle_alpha   90.00
_cell.angle_beta   90.00
_cell.angle_gamma   90.00
#
_symmetry.space_group_name_H-M   'P 1'
#
loop_
_entity.id
_entity.type
_entity.pdbx_description
1 polymer ?
#
loop_
_entity_poly.entity_id
_entity_poly.type
_entity_poly.pdbx_seq_one_letter_code
_entity_poly.pdbx_strand_id
1 'polypeptide(L)'
;MDNIISKIENGSPLHRRAHVGDALLSINGNKVYDVLDYKFYGYDPVLAVTLRRPDGTEHTVHVEKAEGQDLGLEFETYLMDNPRSCANSCVFCFIDQLPKGMRKTMYFKDDDARLSFLLGNYITMTNLSEREMKLAVYLVGSIDEDGYLR
;
A
#
# COMPACT_ATOMS: atom_id res chain seq x y z
N MET A 1 7.48 -2.80 10.51
CA MET A 1 6.17 -2.68 11.18
C MET A 1 5.31 -3.82 10.69
N ASP A 2 4.42 -4.32 11.53
CA ASP A 2 3.48 -5.36 11.12
C ASP A 2 2.22 -4.68 10.57
N ASN A 3 1.66 -5.23 9.51
CA ASN A 3 0.46 -4.72 8.86
C ASN A 3 -0.78 -5.19 9.64
N ILE A 4 -1.05 -4.53 10.78
CA ILE A 4 -2.10 -4.91 11.70
C ILE A 4 -3.46 -4.45 11.18
N ILE A 5 -4.40 -5.39 11.13
CA ILE A 5 -5.77 -5.14 10.70
C ILE A 5 -6.51 -4.37 11.80
N SER A 6 -6.97 -3.16 11.46
CA SER A 6 -7.76 -2.31 12.36
C SER A 6 -9.26 -2.50 12.17
N LYS A 7 -9.70 -2.88 10.96
CA LYS A 7 -11.10 -3.11 10.65
C LYS A 7 -11.25 -4.09 9.49
N ILE A 8 -12.35 -4.83 9.47
CA ILE A 8 -12.75 -5.73 8.40
C ILE A 8 -14.16 -5.33 7.95
N GLU A 9 -14.33 -5.06 6.66
CA GLU A 9 -15.63 -4.70 6.10
C GLU A 9 -16.61 -5.88 6.12
N ASN A 10 -17.88 -5.59 6.31
CA ASN A 10 -18.91 -6.63 6.39
C ASN A 10 -19.05 -7.51 5.13
N GLY A 11 -18.65 -6.97 3.96
CA GLY A 11 -18.63 -7.68 2.68
C GLY A 11 -17.30 -8.36 2.35
N SER A 12 -16.33 -8.31 3.26
CA SER A 12 -15.01 -8.89 3.06
C SER A 12 -15.09 -10.41 2.85
N PRO A 13 -14.41 -10.96 1.83
CA PRO A 13 -14.28 -12.40 1.67
C PRO A 13 -13.49 -13.07 2.80
N LEU A 14 -12.80 -12.27 3.62
CA LEU A 14 -12.11 -12.72 4.84
C LEU A 14 -12.98 -12.61 6.10
N HIS A 15 -14.24 -12.16 5.97
CA HIS A 15 -15.16 -12.06 7.12
C HIS A 15 -15.26 -13.41 7.85
N ARG A 16 -15.11 -13.42 9.16
CA ARG A 16 -15.06 -14.59 10.06
C ARG A 16 -13.80 -15.48 9.93
N ARG A 17 -12.85 -15.16 9.04
CA ARG A 17 -11.61 -15.92 8.87
C ARG A 17 -10.39 -15.13 9.31
N ALA A 18 -10.46 -13.79 9.25
CA ALA A 18 -9.51 -12.85 9.83
C ALA A 18 -10.16 -12.09 10.97
N HIS A 19 -9.37 -11.57 11.88
CA HIS A 19 -9.81 -10.79 13.04
C HIS A 19 -9.06 -9.48 13.14
N VAL A 20 -9.70 -8.48 13.74
CA VAL A 20 -9.02 -7.24 14.11
C VAL A 20 -7.89 -7.57 15.08
N GLY A 21 -6.71 -7.01 14.83
CA GLY A 21 -5.47 -7.32 15.57
C GLY A 21 -4.59 -8.39 14.90
N ASP A 22 -5.10 -9.13 13.90
CA ASP A 22 -4.24 -10.01 13.09
C ASP A 22 -3.30 -9.15 12.22
N ALA A 23 -2.10 -9.66 11.95
CA ALA A 23 -1.14 -9.03 11.04
C ALA A 23 -1.15 -9.73 9.68
N LEU A 24 -1.30 -8.96 8.59
CA LEU A 24 -1.19 -9.47 7.23
C LEU A 24 0.30 -9.65 6.88
N LEU A 25 0.72 -10.88 6.58
CA LEU A 25 2.12 -11.21 6.26
C LEU A 25 2.35 -11.32 4.75
N SER A 26 1.53 -12.12 4.06
CA SER A 26 1.72 -12.39 2.64
C SER A 26 0.40 -12.71 1.93
N ILE A 27 0.40 -12.50 0.62
CA ILE A 27 -0.66 -12.91 -0.31
C ILE A 27 -0.03 -13.75 -1.41
N ASN A 28 -0.53 -14.95 -1.65
CA ASN A 28 0.02 -15.91 -2.62
C ASN A 28 1.53 -16.16 -2.45
N GLY A 29 2.01 -16.17 -1.19
CA GLY A 29 3.42 -16.33 -0.85
C GLY A 29 4.28 -15.06 -1.02
N ASN A 30 3.73 -13.99 -1.60
CA ASN A 30 4.41 -12.70 -1.74
C ASN A 30 4.22 -11.87 -0.47
N LYS A 31 5.33 -11.45 0.14
CA LYS A 31 5.28 -10.62 1.33
C LYS A 31 4.68 -9.26 1.03
N VAL A 32 3.75 -8.84 1.88
CA VAL A 32 3.10 -7.53 1.81
C VAL A 32 3.85 -6.54 2.71
N TYR A 33 4.43 -5.51 2.12
CA TYR A 33 5.19 -4.47 2.84
C TYR A 33 4.37 -3.20 3.02
N ASP A 34 3.54 -2.86 2.03
CA ASP A 34 2.76 -1.63 2.01
C ASP A 34 1.44 -1.80 1.26
N VAL A 35 0.68 -0.71 1.18
CA VAL A 35 -0.65 -0.69 0.56
C VAL A 35 -0.62 -1.01 -0.94
N LEU A 36 0.48 -0.72 -1.65
CA LEU A 36 0.59 -1.08 -3.08
C LEU A 36 0.72 -2.59 -3.26
N ASP A 37 1.56 -3.25 -2.44
CA ASP A 37 1.65 -4.71 -2.44
C ASP A 37 0.29 -5.35 -2.11
N TYR A 38 -0.42 -4.80 -1.11
CA TYR A 38 -1.75 -5.27 -0.73
C TYR A 38 -2.75 -5.19 -1.88
N LYS A 39 -2.81 -4.05 -2.57
CA LYS A 39 -3.71 -3.86 -3.72
C LYS A 39 -3.30 -4.71 -4.91
N PHE A 40 -2.01 -4.78 -5.19
CA PHE A 40 -1.46 -5.52 -6.33
C PHE A 40 -1.67 -7.03 -6.18
N TYR A 41 -1.15 -7.63 -5.09
CA TYR A 41 -1.31 -9.08 -4.86
C TYR A 41 -2.73 -9.49 -4.50
N GLY A 42 -3.53 -8.55 -3.98
CA GLY A 42 -4.94 -8.74 -3.68
C GLY A 42 -5.87 -8.71 -4.90
N TYR A 43 -5.35 -8.42 -6.11
CA TYR A 43 -6.18 -8.28 -7.31
C TYR A 43 -6.77 -9.62 -7.81
N ASP A 44 -6.00 -10.69 -7.72
CA ASP A 44 -6.37 -12.01 -8.24
C ASP A 44 -7.67 -12.56 -7.64
N PRO A 45 -8.43 -13.39 -8.38
CA PRO A 45 -9.68 -13.97 -7.91
C PRO A 45 -9.49 -15.09 -6.87
N VAL A 46 -8.33 -15.75 -6.87
CA VAL A 46 -8.02 -16.84 -5.93
C VAL A 46 -6.76 -16.45 -5.15
N LEU A 47 -6.89 -16.37 -3.83
CA LEU A 47 -5.83 -15.90 -2.95
C LEU A 47 -5.56 -16.87 -1.80
N ALA A 48 -4.28 -17.03 -1.47
CA ALA A 48 -3.81 -17.61 -0.22
C ALA A 48 -3.25 -16.48 0.67
N VAL A 49 -4.04 -16.06 1.64
CA VAL A 49 -3.72 -14.94 2.55
C VAL A 49 -3.14 -15.51 3.84
N THR A 50 -1.88 -15.17 4.14
CA THR A 50 -1.22 -15.59 5.38
C THR A 50 -1.32 -14.48 6.42
N LEU A 51 -1.91 -14.83 7.54
CA LEU A 51 -2.15 -13.95 8.69
C LEU A 51 -1.41 -14.48 9.91
N ARG A 52 -0.97 -13.57 10.78
CA ARG A 52 -0.41 -13.89 12.09
C ARG A 52 -1.29 -13.29 13.17
N ARG A 53 -1.73 -14.12 14.09
CA ARG A 53 -2.51 -13.70 15.26
C ARG A 53 -1.65 -12.97 16.28
N PRO A 54 -2.26 -12.23 17.21
CA PRO A 54 -1.53 -11.59 18.31
C PRO A 54 -0.74 -12.56 19.22
N ASP A 55 -1.14 -13.83 19.26
CA ASP A 55 -0.44 -14.90 19.98
C ASP A 55 0.81 -15.42 19.24
N GLY A 56 1.09 -14.90 18.02
CA GLY A 56 2.20 -15.32 17.16
C GLY A 56 1.87 -16.49 16.23
N THR A 57 0.68 -17.09 16.32
CA THR A 57 0.28 -18.21 15.46
C THR A 57 0.02 -17.71 14.03
N GLU A 58 0.67 -18.34 13.06
CA GLU A 58 0.44 -18.07 11.64
C GLU A 58 -0.55 -19.07 11.05
N HIS A 59 -1.42 -18.58 10.20
CA HIS A 59 -2.37 -19.39 9.46
C HIS A 59 -2.63 -18.82 8.07
N THR A 60 -2.91 -19.69 7.12
CA THR A 60 -3.24 -19.28 5.75
C THR A 60 -4.72 -19.51 5.47
N VAL A 61 -5.38 -18.49 4.94
CA VAL A 61 -6.78 -18.50 4.55
C VAL A 61 -6.87 -18.47 3.03
N HIS A 62 -7.52 -19.47 2.45
CA HIS A 62 -7.84 -19.49 1.03
C HIS A 62 -9.13 -18.73 0.76
N VAL A 63 -9.06 -17.77 -0.17
CA VAL A 63 -10.16 -16.86 -0.51
C VAL A 63 -10.45 -16.94 -1.99
N GLU A 64 -11.72 -17.03 -2.34
CA GLU A 64 -12.22 -16.85 -3.70
C GLU A 64 -13.10 -15.59 -3.73
N LYS A 65 -12.87 -14.73 -4.72
CA LYS A 65 -13.56 -13.44 -4.89
C LYS A 65 -13.63 -13.06 -6.37
N ALA A 66 -14.38 -12.03 -6.71
CA ALA A 66 -14.30 -11.47 -8.05
C ALA A 66 -12.92 -10.83 -8.29
N GLU A 67 -12.42 -10.91 -9.53
CA GLU A 67 -11.19 -10.23 -9.93
C GLU A 67 -11.31 -8.72 -9.65
N GLY A 68 -10.28 -8.12 -9.07
CA GLY A 68 -10.27 -6.71 -8.67
C GLY A 68 -11.13 -6.36 -7.45
N GLN A 69 -11.92 -7.28 -6.91
CA GLN A 69 -12.66 -7.04 -5.66
C GLN A 69 -11.66 -6.86 -4.51
N ASP A 70 -11.85 -5.82 -3.69
CA ASP A 70 -11.02 -5.59 -2.51
C ASP A 70 -11.22 -6.68 -1.45
N LEU A 71 -10.17 -6.98 -0.69
CA LEU A 71 -10.25 -7.88 0.46
C LEU A 71 -10.99 -7.24 1.65
N GLY A 72 -11.25 -5.93 1.62
CA GLY A 72 -12.00 -5.21 2.64
C GLY A 72 -11.29 -5.16 3.99
N LEU A 73 -9.96 -5.08 3.98
CA LEU A 73 -9.14 -4.90 5.19
C LEU A 73 -8.70 -3.45 5.31
N GLU A 74 -8.94 -2.84 6.46
CA GLU A 74 -8.34 -1.58 6.85
C GLU A 74 -7.19 -1.83 7.84
N PHE A 75 -6.13 -1.04 7.75
CA PHE A 75 -4.94 -1.18 8.60
C PHE A 75 -4.83 0.03 9.54
N GLU A 76 -3.99 -0.08 10.57
CA GLU A 76 -3.80 1.02 11.55
C GLU A 76 -3.32 2.32 10.90
N THR A 77 -2.52 2.20 9.82
CA THR A 77 -2.12 3.34 8.98
C THR A 77 -2.58 3.12 7.55
N TYR A 78 -3.00 4.19 6.86
CA TYR A 78 -3.49 4.11 5.48
C TYR A 78 -2.47 3.51 4.50
N LEU A 79 -1.18 3.80 4.70
CA LEU A 79 -0.09 3.28 3.87
C LEU A 79 0.48 1.95 4.40
N MET A 80 -0.03 1.46 5.54
CA MET A 80 0.51 0.32 6.29
C MET A 80 1.88 0.59 6.93
N ASP A 81 2.50 1.74 6.61
CA ASP A 81 3.71 2.26 7.24
C ASP A 81 3.67 3.80 7.35
N ASN A 82 4.80 4.43 7.71
CA ASN A 82 4.89 5.89 7.78
C ASN A 82 5.02 6.52 6.39
N PRO A 83 4.36 7.65 6.12
CA PRO A 83 4.52 8.40 4.88
C PRO A 83 5.97 8.86 4.73
N ARG A 84 6.47 8.87 3.49
CA ARG A 84 7.83 9.26 3.16
C ARG A 84 7.90 10.72 2.77
N SER A 85 8.93 11.40 3.24
CA SER A 85 9.20 12.78 2.85
C SER A 85 10.16 12.83 1.66
N CYS A 86 10.02 13.84 0.81
CA CYS A 86 10.91 14.09 -0.31
C CYS A 86 12.36 14.31 0.17
N ALA A 87 13.30 13.60 -0.43
CA ALA A 87 14.74 13.74 -0.14
C ALA A 87 15.44 14.82 -0.98
N ASN A 88 14.72 15.44 -1.92
CA ASN A 88 15.30 16.43 -2.82
C ASN A 88 15.53 17.78 -2.14
N SER A 89 16.56 18.50 -2.62
CA SER A 89 16.88 19.88 -2.23
C SER A 89 16.74 20.80 -3.45
N CYS A 90 15.54 20.92 -3.97
CA CYS A 90 15.27 21.72 -5.16
C CYS A 90 15.32 23.20 -4.84
N VAL A 91 15.97 24.02 -5.69
CA VAL A 91 16.09 25.49 -5.54
C VAL A 91 14.72 26.16 -5.45
N PHE A 92 13.72 25.61 -6.14
CA PHE A 92 12.33 26.13 -6.15
C PHE A 92 11.40 25.36 -5.22
N CYS A 93 11.91 24.64 -4.23
CA CYS A 93 11.06 23.94 -3.28
C CYS A 93 10.32 24.95 -2.39
N PHE A 94 9.02 25.11 -2.59
CA PHE A 94 8.21 26.05 -1.80
C PHE A 94 8.16 25.67 -0.31
N ILE A 95 8.34 24.40 0.04
CA ILE A 95 8.42 23.96 1.44
C ILE A 95 9.73 24.46 2.09
N ASP A 96 10.87 24.37 1.37
CA ASP A 96 12.15 24.86 1.89
C ASP A 96 12.19 26.39 2.01
N GLN A 97 11.32 27.09 1.26
CA GLN A 97 11.18 28.54 1.30
C GLN A 97 10.22 29.06 2.39
N LEU A 98 9.55 28.16 3.11
CA LEU A 98 8.65 28.56 4.18
C LEU A 98 9.41 29.27 5.31
N PRO A 99 8.79 30.32 5.92
CA PRO A 99 9.36 31.00 7.08
C PRO A 99 9.65 30.04 8.23
N LYS A 100 10.76 30.25 8.94
CA LYS A 100 11.09 29.45 10.13
C LYS A 100 10.07 29.70 11.26
N GLY A 101 9.80 28.65 12.04
CA GLY A 101 8.94 28.75 13.23
C GLY A 101 7.47 28.42 12.99
N MET A 102 7.09 27.91 11.83
CA MET A 102 5.76 27.39 11.57
C MET A 102 5.54 25.98 12.18
N ARG A 103 4.32 25.47 12.12
CA ARG A 103 4.01 24.12 12.59
C ARG A 103 4.87 23.08 11.85
N LYS A 104 5.38 22.07 12.56
CA LYS A 104 6.25 21.02 11.99
C LYS A 104 5.63 20.33 10.78
N THR A 105 4.32 20.15 10.78
CA THR A 105 3.59 19.52 9.65
C THR A 105 3.66 20.31 8.35
N MET A 106 3.92 21.62 8.40
CA MET A 106 4.06 22.44 7.20
C MET A 106 5.39 22.25 6.48
N TYR A 107 6.38 21.72 7.18
CA TYR A 107 7.71 21.43 6.59
C TYR A 107 7.81 19.98 6.08
N PHE A 108 6.73 19.22 6.13
CA PHE A 108 6.70 17.89 5.56
C PHE A 108 6.61 17.99 4.04
N LYS A 109 7.64 17.52 3.36
CA LYS A 109 7.68 17.47 1.90
C LYS A 109 6.99 16.19 1.44
N ASP A 110 5.70 16.27 1.17
CA ASP A 110 4.93 15.12 0.70
C ASP A 110 5.35 14.75 -0.72
N ASP A 111 6.02 13.62 -0.84
CA ASP A 111 6.44 13.01 -2.11
C ASP A 111 6.41 11.48 -1.97
N ASP A 112 5.38 10.99 -1.29
CA ASP A 112 5.17 9.55 -1.18
C ASP A 112 4.53 9.02 -2.47
N ALA A 113 5.32 8.31 -3.26
CA ALA A 113 4.90 7.76 -4.53
C ALA A 113 3.65 6.86 -4.41
N ARG A 114 3.45 6.22 -3.27
CA ARG A 114 2.29 5.35 -3.01
C ARG A 114 1.00 6.17 -2.90
N LEU A 115 1.04 7.30 -2.17
CA LEU A 115 -0.10 8.21 -2.11
C LEU A 115 -0.39 8.82 -3.48
N SER A 116 0.64 9.26 -4.19
CA SER A 116 0.50 9.82 -5.53
C SER A 116 -0.11 8.81 -6.50
N PHE A 117 0.32 7.56 -6.46
CA PHE A 117 -0.23 6.48 -7.29
C PHE A 117 -1.71 6.21 -6.95
N LEU A 118 -2.05 6.07 -5.66
CA LEU A 118 -3.41 5.79 -5.20
C LEU A 118 -4.39 6.93 -5.50
N LEU A 119 -3.91 8.17 -5.49
CA LEU A 119 -4.72 9.37 -5.75
C LEU A 119 -4.69 9.84 -7.21
N GLY A 120 -3.93 9.15 -8.09
CA GLY A 120 -3.78 9.51 -9.49
C GLY A 120 -3.00 10.82 -9.71
N ASN A 121 -2.10 11.16 -8.80
CA ASN A 121 -1.26 12.35 -8.86
C ASN A 121 0.08 12.06 -9.56
N TYR A 122 0.86 13.12 -9.78
CA TYR A 122 2.22 13.00 -10.33
C TYR A 122 3.15 12.29 -9.33
N ILE A 123 4.05 11.47 -9.88
CA ILE A 123 5.12 10.80 -9.15
C ILE A 123 6.45 11.39 -9.62
N THR A 124 7.26 11.92 -8.71
CA THR A 124 8.56 12.52 -9.07
C THR A 124 9.62 11.47 -9.41
N MET A 125 9.40 10.21 -9.06
CA MET A 125 10.30 9.05 -9.24
C MET A 125 11.67 9.18 -8.54
N THR A 126 11.97 10.29 -7.90
CA THR A 126 13.27 10.52 -7.24
C THR A 126 13.38 9.86 -5.87
N ASN A 127 12.25 9.48 -5.30
CA ASN A 127 12.11 8.87 -3.97
C ASN A 127 11.71 7.40 -4.02
N LEU A 128 11.70 6.79 -5.21
CA LEU A 128 11.35 5.39 -5.40
C LEU A 128 12.50 4.47 -5.02
N SER A 129 12.21 3.42 -4.28
CA SER A 129 13.11 2.29 -4.12
C SER A 129 13.18 1.46 -5.41
N GLU A 130 14.23 0.65 -5.57
CA GLU A 130 14.36 -0.26 -6.72
C GLU A 130 13.15 -1.21 -6.85
N ARG A 131 12.60 -1.66 -5.72
CA ARG A 131 11.39 -2.50 -5.69
C ARG A 131 10.17 -1.78 -6.23
N GLU A 132 9.93 -0.55 -5.78
CA GLU A 132 8.80 0.26 -6.24
C GLU A 132 8.93 0.65 -7.71
N MET A 133 10.15 0.88 -8.17
CA MET A 133 10.42 1.15 -9.59
C MET A 133 10.09 -0.07 -10.45
N LYS A 134 10.48 -1.28 -10.01
CA LYS A 134 10.12 -2.53 -10.70
C LYS A 134 8.60 -2.74 -10.73
N LEU A 135 7.91 -2.47 -9.62
CA LEU A 135 6.46 -2.56 -9.53
C LEU A 135 5.77 -1.55 -10.46
N ALA A 136 6.24 -0.30 -10.48
CA ALA A 136 5.71 0.73 -11.38
C ALA A 136 5.89 0.37 -12.85
N VAL A 137 7.06 -0.16 -13.24
CA VAL A 137 7.32 -0.65 -14.61
C VAL A 137 6.39 -1.81 -14.97
N TYR A 138 6.17 -2.75 -14.05
CA TYR A 138 5.25 -3.86 -14.27
C TYR A 138 3.82 -3.38 -14.47
N LEU A 139 3.34 -2.46 -13.63
CA LEU A 139 1.99 -1.88 -13.72
C LEU A 139 1.81 -1.11 -15.04
N VAL A 140 2.81 -0.32 -15.46
CA VAL A 140 2.77 0.41 -16.75
C VAL A 140 2.88 -0.56 -17.93
N GLY A 141 3.68 -1.62 -17.81
CA GLY A 141 3.82 -2.65 -18.85
C GLY A 141 2.58 -3.55 -19.01
N SER A 142 1.65 -3.48 -18.04
CA SER A 142 0.36 -4.19 -18.09
C SER A 142 -0.75 -3.39 -18.77
N ILE A 143 -0.46 -2.20 -19.28
CA ILE A 143 -1.40 -1.38 -20.04
C ILE A 143 -1.45 -1.94 -21.48
N ASP A 144 -2.65 -2.27 -21.95
CA ASP A 144 -2.86 -2.72 -23.33
C ASP A 144 -2.74 -1.57 -24.34
N GLU A 145 -2.82 -1.91 -25.65
CA GLU A 145 -2.71 -0.93 -26.74
C GLU A 145 -3.83 0.13 -26.69
N ASP A 146 -4.93 -0.16 -26.01
CA ASP A 146 -6.07 0.75 -25.81
C ASP A 146 -5.94 1.63 -24.56
N GLY A 147 -4.87 1.47 -23.76
CA GLY A 147 -4.57 2.27 -22.58
C GLY A 147 -5.25 1.79 -21.29
N TYR A 148 -5.77 0.57 -21.25
CA TYR A 148 -6.37 -0.02 -20.05
C TYR A 148 -5.38 -0.94 -19.33
N LEU A 149 -5.41 -0.89 -17.98
CA LEU A 149 -4.69 -1.83 -17.13
C LEU A 149 -5.29 -3.23 -17.30
N ARG A 150 -4.43 -4.20 -17.57
CA ARG A 150 -4.79 -5.63 -17.55
C ARG A 150 -4.57 -6.22 -16.18
#